data_bec0f77ded9007f55f89d94abd3b2ba8
#
_entry.id   bec0f77ded9007f55f89d94abd3b2ba8
#
_cell.length_a   1.000
_cell.length_b   1.000
_cell.length_c   1.000
_cell.angle_alpha   90.00
_cell.angle_beta   90.00
_cell.angle_gamma   90.00
#
_symmetry.space_group_name_H-M   'P 1'
#
loop_
_entity.id
_entity.type
_entity.pdbx_description
1 polymer ?
#
loop_
_entity_poly.entity_id
_entity_poly.type
_entity_poly.pdbx_seq_one_letter_code
_entity_poly.pdbx_strand_id
1 'polypeptide(L)'
;GSTKIVYYNRRNLLAHETLPFGSITLTELFAADNLPPAEQAEKIEEFFTEQLKRIPWLENVDPETQFIGVGGSFRNLCRMAKIMRKYPLKNIHNYVLKDVEFTHTYNMLKSLELDRKKKIRGLSSGRADILPSALAAVAAFKKYMNLGDIVISGSGLRTGIIFNYAVPTTMDKPISDILGYSLAGLIEFYGCNKQHTEQVVDLSIQLFKQLRVLHKFPRQHLKILKVAASLHDAGRRVDFYNYEKHSGYAVMNANIYGLSHRDTVLAAFVAANTSMEDINLAEWAKYRELVTDDDIEAVKKMGVMLRIADSLDRSMTSAVKGINCDILGDSVIMKTELNGDAALEINSALQIGQDFRKVFKKNLEIL
;
A
#
# COMPACT_ATOMS: atom_id res chain seq x y z
N GLY A 1 -15.68 -23.72 -1.31
CA GLY A 1 -15.64 -25.09 -1.79
C GLY A 1 -14.26 -25.73 -1.72
N SER A 2 -13.16 -24.99 -1.91
CA SER A 2 -11.79 -25.55 -1.92
C SER A 2 -10.79 -24.58 -1.30
N THR A 3 -9.69 -25.11 -0.82
CA THR A 3 -8.51 -24.34 -0.39
C THR A 3 -7.39 -24.57 -1.38
N LYS A 4 -6.73 -23.47 -1.78
CA LYS A 4 -5.56 -23.55 -2.64
C LYS A 4 -4.35 -23.00 -1.88
N ILE A 5 -3.27 -23.77 -1.88
CA ILE A 5 -1.99 -23.38 -1.32
C ILE A 5 -1.07 -23.18 -2.52
N VAL A 6 -0.41 -22.02 -2.58
CA VAL A 6 0.40 -21.65 -3.73
C VAL A 6 1.72 -21.06 -3.23
N TYR A 7 2.83 -21.56 -3.74
CA TYR A 7 4.17 -21.09 -3.39
C TYR A 7 4.80 -20.36 -4.57
N TYR A 8 5.14 -19.10 -4.34
CA TYR A 8 5.77 -18.22 -5.33
C TYR A 8 7.11 -17.70 -4.83
N ASN A 9 8.07 -17.57 -5.76
CA ASN A 9 9.25 -16.75 -5.58
C ASN A 9 9.23 -15.62 -6.60
N ARG A 10 9.01 -14.40 -6.13
CA ARG A 10 8.80 -13.20 -6.96
C ARG A 10 7.65 -13.40 -7.95
N ARG A 11 7.96 -13.74 -9.23
CA ARG A 11 7.00 -13.96 -10.32
C ARG A 11 6.87 -15.41 -10.75
N ASN A 12 7.67 -16.29 -10.18
CA ASN A 12 7.70 -17.68 -10.55
C ASN A 12 6.82 -18.51 -9.62
N LEU A 13 5.88 -19.25 -10.20
CA LEU A 13 5.13 -20.27 -9.51
C LEU A 13 6.06 -21.47 -9.28
N LEU A 14 6.33 -21.77 -8.01
CA LEU A 14 7.21 -22.89 -7.63
C LEU A 14 6.41 -24.16 -7.37
N ALA A 15 5.29 -24.06 -6.63
CA ALA A 15 4.43 -25.17 -6.34
C ALA A 15 2.99 -24.71 -6.05
N HIS A 16 2.04 -25.62 -6.22
CA HIS A 16 0.66 -25.39 -5.82
C HIS A 16 -0.03 -26.69 -5.46
N GLU A 17 -1.03 -26.61 -4.58
CA GLU A 17 -1.90 -27.70 -4.20
C GLU A 17 -3.33 -27.21 -4.10
N THR A 18 -4.28 -28.06 -4.45
CA THR A 18 -5.70 -27.78 -4.31
C THR A 18 -6.35 -28.85 -3.46
N LEU A 19 -6.73 -28.46 -2.25
CA LEU A 19 -7.49 -29.32 -1.35
C LEU A 19 -8.99 -29.18 -1.64
N PRO A 20 -9.75 -30.26 -1.75
CA PRO A 20 -11.19 -30.23 -2.04
C PRO A 20 -12.02 -29.78 -0.82
N PHE A 21 -11.41 -29.12 0.12
CA PHE A 21 -12.00 -28.63 1.37
C PHE A 21 -11.87 -27.11 1.45
N GLY A 22 -13.00 -26.42 1.66
CA GLY A 22 -13.04 -24.98 1.90
C GLY A 22 -13.99 -24.66 3.04
N SER A 23 -14.29 -23.38 3.26
CA SER A 23 -15.12 -22.95 4.39
C SER A 23 -16.45 -23.68 4.46
N ILE A 24 -17.17 -23.84 3.34
CA ILE A 24 -18.47 -24.50 3.29
C ILE A 24 -18.32 -26.00 3.54
N THR A 25 -17.50 -26.65 2.76
CA THR A 25 -17.33 -28.13 2.84
C THR A 25 -16.79 -28.59 4.18
N LEU A 26 -15.88 -27.82 4.83
CA LEU A 26 -15.43 -28.11 6.19
C LEU A 26 -16.57 -27.93 7.21
N THR A 27 -17.37 -26.88 7.07
CA THR A 27 -18.51 -26.68 7.96
C THR A 27 -19.51 -27.82 7.84
N GLU A 28 -19.88 -28.24 6.63
CA GLU A 28 -20.81 -29.36 6.39
C GLU A 28 -20.26 -30.70 6.87
N LEU A 29 -18.99 -30.99 6.62
CA LEU A 29 -18.33 -32.24 7.01
C LEU A 29 -18.34 -32.44 8.52
N PHE A 30 -18.17 -31.40 9.31
CA PHE A 30 -18.09 -31.45 10.77
C PHE A 30 -19.40 -31.01 11.48
N ALA A 31 -20.42 -30.56 10.73
CA ALA A 31 -21.73 -30.19 11.30
C ALA A 31 -22.50 -31.40 11.85
N ALA A 32 -22.32 -32.58 11.26
CA ALA A 32 -23.04 -33.82 11.64
C ALA A 32 -22.76 -34.30 13.07
N ASP A 33 -21.62 -33.90 13.63
CA ASP A 33 -21.18 -34.36 14.95
C ASP A 33 -21.89 -33.66 16.12
N ASN A 34 -22.68 -32.62 15.87
CA ASN A 34 -23.37 -31.78 16.88
C ASN A 34 -22.47 -31.31 18.04
N LEU A 35 -21.20 -31.07 17.76
CA LEU A 35 -20.21 -30.69 18.75
C LEU A 35 -20.31 -29.19 19.10
N PRO A 36 -19.88 -28.81 20.31
CA PRO A 36 -19.65 -27.40 20.63
C PRO A 36 -18.71 -26.75 19.61
N PRO A 37 -18.89 -25.43 19.30
CA PRO A 37 -18.09 -24.74 18.27
C PRO A 37 -16.57 -24.87 18.45
N ALA A 38 -16.08 -24.89 19.69
CA ALA A 38 -14.66 -25.03 19.98
C ALA A 38 -14.11 -26.42 19.62
N GLU A 39 -14.83 -27.47 19.99
CA GLU A 39 -14.45 -28.87 19.68
C GLU A 39 -14.54 -29.14 18.17
N GLN A 40 -15.55 -28.59 17.50
CA GLN A 40 -15.64 -28.65 16.03
C GLN A 40 -14.44 -28.02 15.38
N ALA A 41 -13.98 -26.84 15.86
CA ALA A 41 -12.82 -26.17 15.35
C ALA A 41 -11.53 -27.00 15.53
N GLU A 42 -11.34 -27.62 16.69
CA GLU A 42 -10.20 -28.51 16.98
C GLU A 42 -10.17 -29.74 16.05
N LYS A 43 -11.30 -30.38 15.81
CA LYS A 43 -11.37 -31.48 14.84
C LYS A 43 -11.03 -31.06 13.43
N ILE A 44 -11.44 -29.85 13.01
CA ILE A 44 -11.07 -29.29 11.70
C ILE A 44 -9.56 -29.02 11.64
N GLU A 45 -8.96 -28.49 12.71
CA GLU A 45 -7.51 -28.29 12.78
C GLU A 45 -6.74 -29.60 12.64
N GLU A 46 -7.14 -30.63 13.36
CA GLU A 46 -6.52 -31.94 13.27
C GLU A 46 -6.66 -32.55 11.87
N PHE A 47 -7.89 -32.58 11.34
CA PHE A 47 -8.16 -33.06 9.99
C PHE A 47 -7.32 -32.33 8.94
N PHE A 48 -7.29 -30.99 9.01
CA PHE A 48 -6.57 -30.19 8.03
C PHE A 48 -5.06 -30.40 8.13
N THR A 49 -4.53 -30.57 9.35
CA THR A 49 -3.12 -30.90 9.59
C THR A 49 -2.72 -32.22 8.91
N GLU A 50 -3.59 -33.26 9.02
CA GLU A 50 -3.35 -34.55 8.35
C GLU A 50 -3.35 -34.42 6.82
N GLN A 51 -4.17 -33.51 6.26
CA GLN A 51 -4.11 -33.23 4.81
C GLN A 51 -2.82 -32.51 4.41
N LEU A 52 -2.32 -31.58 5.24
CA LEU A 52 -1.07 -30.87 4.98
C LEU A 52 0.16 -31.80 4.96
N LYS A 53 0.20 -32.80 5.83
CA LYS A 53 1.27 -33.81 5.87
C LYS A 53 1.39 -34.61 4.56
N ARG A 54 0.34 -34.64 3.75
CA ARG A 54 0.32 -35.34 2.45
C ARG A 54 0.88 -34.48 1.30
N ILE A 55 1.33 -33.28 1.59
CA ILE A 55 1.86 -32.32 0.59
C ILE A 55 3.38 -32.20 0.76
N PRO A 56 4.19 -33.00 0.06
CA PRO A 56 5.63 -33.12 0.35
C PRO A 56 6.42 -31.82 0.17
N TRP A 57 6.01 -30.98 -0.78
CA TRP A 57 6.75 -29.75 -1.07
C TRP A 57 6.64 -28.68 0.04
N LEU A 58 5.67 -28.78 0.97
CA LEU A 58 5.56 -27.87 2.11
C LEU A 58 6.78 -27.95 3.03
N GLU A 59 7.45 -29.08 3.12
CA GLU A 59 8.67 -29.27 3.92
C GLU A 59 9.86 -28.47 3.37
N ASN A 60 9.81 -28.10 2.08
CA ASN A 60 10.87 -27.37 1.38
C ASN A 60 10.60 -25.88 1.19
N VAL A 61 9.58 -25.33 1.86
CA VAL A 61 9.26 -23.90 1.81
C VAL A 61 10.27 -23.13 2.65
N ASP A 62 10.82 -22.05 2.08
CA ASP A 62 11.75 -21.17 2.77
C ASP A 62 11.09 -20.60 4.05
N PRO A 63 11.74 -20.73 5.24
CA PRO A 63 11.22 -20.19 6.50
C PRO A 63 10.94 -18.67 6.49
N GLU A 64 11.65 -17.91 5.65
CA GLU A 64 11.43 -16.46 5.47
C GLU A 64 10.21 -16.13 4.57
N THR A 65 9.47 -17.16 4.14
CA THR A 65 8.32 -16.98 3.23
C THR A 65 7.18 -16.23 3.92
N GLN A 66 6.72 -15.17 3.26
CA GLN A 66 5.60 -14.38 3.73
C GLN A 66 4.25 -15.08 3.48
N PHE A 67 3.39 -15.13 4.47
CA PHE A 67 2.04 -15.66 4.32
C PHE A 67 1.07 -14.61 3.77
N ILE A 68 0.51 -14.88 2.60
CA ILE A 68 -0.46 -14.00 1.93
C ILE A 68 -1.84 -14.65 1.94
N GLY A 69 -2.78 -14.02 2.63
CA GLY A 69 -4.17 -14.45 2.70
C GLY A 69 -5.02 -13.89 1.56
N VAL A 70 -5.57 -14.78 0.72
CA VAL A 70 -6.40 -14.42 -0.45
C VAL A 70 -7.80 -15.00 -0.29
N GLY A 71 -8.84 -14.20 -0.55
CA GLY A 71 -10.22 -14.68 -0.59
C GLY A 71 -11.15 -14.02 0.43
N GLY A 72 -12.38 -14.50 0.44
CA GLY A 72 -13.46 -13.89 1.22
C GLY A 72 -13.29 -14.01 2.72
N SER A 73 -12.77 -15.14 3.21
CA SER A 73 -12.52 -15.38 4.64
C SER A 73 -11.47 -14.42 5.18
N PHE A 74 -10.35 -14.26 4.49
CA PHE A 74 -9.29 -13.31 4.86
C PHE A 74 -9.76 -11.85 4.81
N ARG A 75 -10.59 -11.48 3.83
CA ARG A 75 -11.17 -10.12 3.77
C ARG A 75 -12.14 -9.83 4.91
N ASN A 76 -12.93 -10.82 5.36
CA ASN A 76 -13.79 -10.66 6.55
C ASN A 76 -12.93 -10.54 7.80
N LEU A 77 -11.95 -11.40 7.98
CA LEU A 77 -10.99 -11.35 9.08
C LEU A 77 -10.30 -9.99 9.18
N CYS A 78 -9.80 -9.48 8.06
CA CYS A 78 -9.20 -8.14 7.98
C CYS A 78 -10.17 -7.03 8.42
N ARG A 79 -11.42 -7.05 7.92
CA ARG A 79 -12.42 -6.04 8.31
C ARG A 79 -12.73 -6.06 9.80
N MET A 80 -12.86 -7.24 10.38
CA MET A 80 -13.07 -7.41 11.82
C MET A 80 -11.89 -6.85 12.62
N ALA A 81 -10.68 -7.26 12.31
CA ALA A 81 -9.45 -6.78 12.96
C ALA A 81 -9.31 -5.25 12.87
N LYS A 82 -9.53 -4.68 11.70
CA LYS A 82 -9.46 -3.21 11.49
C LYS A 82 -10.51 -2.45 12.31
N ILE A 83 -11.73 -2.98 12.43
CA ILE A 83 -12.78 -2.36 13.24
C ILE A 83 -12.42 -2.43 14.72
N MET A 84 -11.94 -3.56 15.21
CA MET A 84 -11.52 -3.74 16.61
C MET A 84 -10.39 -2.77 17.00
N ARG A 85 -9.42 -2.56 16.11
CA ARG A 85 -8.29 -1.62 16.32
C ARG A 85 -8.63 -0.16 16.03
N LYS A 86 -9.79 0.15 15.46
CA LYS A 86 -10.08 1.48 14.90
C LYS A 86 -9.02 1.90 13.86
N TYR A 87 -8.59 0.95 13.03
CA TYR A 87 -7.53 1.16 12.06
C TYR A 87 -7.87 2.29 11.06
N PRO A 88 -6.96 3.25 10.80
CA PRO A 88 -7.32 4.49 10.12
C PRO A 88 -7.61 4.35 8.62
N LEU A 89 -7.01 3.38 7.94
CA LEU A 89 -7.20 3.20 6.50
C LEU A 89 -8.32 2.20 6.19
N LYS A 90 -9.10 2.49 5.15
CA LYS A 90 -10.17 1.57 4.67
C LYS A 90 -9.64 0.48 3.76
N ASN A 91 -8.54 0.72 3.04
CA ASN A 91 -7.95 -0.24 2.12
C ASN A 91 -7.62 -1.57 2.83
N ILE A 92 -7.97 -2.71 2.18
CA ILE A 92 -7.72 -4.07 2.69
C ILE A 92 -6.41 -4.63 2.12
N HIS A 93 -6.06 -4.26 0.87
CA HIS A 93 -4.87 -4.77 0.21
C HIS A 93 -3.62 -4.31 0.96
N ASN A 94 -2.69 -5.24 1.19
CA ASN A 94 -1.47 -5.04 2.00
C ASN A 94 -1.70 -4.73 3.50
N TYR A 95 -2.91 -4.96 4.04
CA TYR A 95 -3.06 -4.97 5.49
C TYR A 95 -2.27 -6.14 6.09
N VAL A 96 -1.40 -5.84 7.04
CA VAL A 96 -0.66 -6.86 7.80
C VAL A 96 -1.46 -7.19 9.05
N LEU A 97 -2.13 -8.32 9.00
CA LEU A 97 -2.82 -8.88 10.17
C LEU A 97 -1.78 -9.53 11.08
N LYS A 98 -1.62 -8.99 12.28
CA LYS A 98 -0.69 -9.53 13.26
C LYS A 98 -1.14 -10.89 13.78
N ASP A 99 -0.20 -11.76 14.13
CA ASP A 99 -0.51 -13.09 14.67
C ASP A 99 -1.43 -13.02 15.90
N VAL A 100 -1.17 -12.07 16.79
CA VAL A 100 -2.01 -11.82 17.96
C VAL A 100 -3.45 -11.43 17.60
N GLU A 101 -3.66 -10.68 16.52
CA GLU A 101 -4.99 -10.29 16.04
C GLU A 101 -5.73 -11.48 15.42
N PHE A 102 -5.02 -12.31 14.67
CA PHE A 102 -5.55 -13.55 14.14
C PHE A 102 -6.03 -14.45 15.28
N THR A 103 -5.15 -14.73 16.23
CA THR A 103 -5.40 -15.60 17.37
C THR A 103 -6.58 -15.10 18.22
N HIS A 104 -6.62 -13.81 18.52
CA HIS A 104 -7.73 -13.20 19.26
C HIS A 104 -9.07 -13.36 18.52
N THR A 105 -9.10 -13.04 17.23
CA THR A 105 -10.32 -13.10 16.40
C THR A 105 -10.78 -14.54 16.23
N TYR A 106 -9.87 -15.46 16.02
CA TYR A 106 -10.19 -16.88 15.89
C TYR A 106 -10.75 -17.46 17.20
N ASN A 107 -10.10 -17.21 18.33
CA ASN A 107 -10.57 -17.67 19.64
C ASN A 107 -11.95 -17.10 19.99
N MET A 108 -12.20 -15.82 19.68
CA MET A 108 -13.52 -15.22 19.83
C MET A 108 -14.57 -15.94 18.98
N LEU A 109 -14.29 -16.20 17.72
CA LEU A 109 -15.25 -16.83 16.80
C LEU A 109 -15.55 -18.29 17.16
N LYS A 110 -14.54 -19.06 17.57
CA LYS A 110 -14.77 -20.46 17.96
C LYS A 110 -15.51 -20.63 19.28
N SER A 111 -15.60 -19.57 20.12
CA SER A 111 -16.32 -19.62 21.40
C SER A 111 -17.76 -19.12 21.32
N LEU A 112 -18.20 -18.53 20.21
CA LEU A 112 -19.52 -17.90 20.10
C LEU A 112 -20.52 -18.78 19.33
N GLU A 113 -21.79 -18.71 19.75
CA GLU A 113 -22.91 -19.24 19.00
C GLU A 113 -23.21 -18.41 17.75
N LEU A 114 -23.88 -19.02 16.75
CA LEU A 114 -24.11 -18.41 15.42
C LEU A 114 -24.81 -17.06 15.48
N ASP A 115 -25.84 -16.90 16.34
CA ASP A 115 -26.58 -15.64 16.43
C ASP A 115 -25.75 -14.48 16.98
N ARG A 116 -24.78 -14.76 17.84
CA ARG A 116 -23.81 -13.79 18.30
C ARG A 116 -22.79 -13.46 17.22
N LYS A 117 -22.31 -14.45 16.45
CA LYS A 117 -21.42 -14.25 15.30
C LYS A 117 -22.02 -13.31 14.26
N LYS A 118 -23.31 -13.45 13.93
CA LYS A 118 -24.01 -12.58 12.96
C LYS A 118 -24.04 -11.11 13.36
N LYS A 119 -23.86 -10.79 14.63
CA LYS A 119 -23.85 -9.41 15.18
C LYS A 119 -22.47 -8.76 15.18
N ILE A 120 -21.41 -9.51 14.84
CA ILE A 120 -20.04 -9.00 14.87
C ILE A 120 -19.83 -8.00 13.73
N ARG A 121 -19.39 -6.81 14.08
CA ARG A 121 -19.07 -5.75 13.10
C ARG A 121 -17.89 -6.18 12.22
N GLY A 122 -18.05 -6.03 10.91
CA GLY A 122 -17.03 -6.42 9.93
C GLY A 122 -17.18 -7.86 9.40
N LEU A 123 -17.93 -8.70 10.08
CA LEU A 123 -18.32 -10.03 9.60
C LEU A 123 -19.60 -9.93 8.77
N SER A 124 -19.57 -10.45 7.54
CA SER A 124 -20.79 -10.52 6.74
C SER A 124 -21.70 -11.64 7.28
N SER A 125 -23.00 -11.36 7.44
CA SER A 125 -23.98 -12.30 7.99
C SER A 125 -23.99 -13.64 7.25
N GLY A 126 -23.88 -13.62 5.92
CA GLY A 126 -23.83 -14.82 5.08
C GLY A 126 -22.50 -15.60 5.14
N ARG A 127 -21.60 -15.26 6.10
CA ARG A 127 -20.36 -16.00 6.36
C ARG A 127 -20.14 -16.31 7.83
N ALA A 128 -21.09 -15.93 8.68
CA ALA A 128 -20.96 -16.09 10.13
C ALA A 128 -20.90 -17.57 10.56
N ASP A 129 -21.51 -18.43 9.78
CA ASP A 129 -21.55 -19.88 9.96
C ASP A 129 -20.28 -20.58 9.49
N ILE A 130 -19.74 -20.19 8.34
CA ILE A 130 -18.63 -20.88 7.66
C ILE A 130 -17.25 -20.29 7.98
N LEU A 131 -17.18 -19.06 8.52
CA LEU A 131 -15.90 -18.42 8.79
C LEU A 131 -15.09 -19.14 9.87
N PRO A 132 -15.66 -19.63 10.99
CA PRO A 132 -14.90 -20.37 12.01
C PRO A 132 -14.17 -21.58 11.43
N SER A 133 -14.83 -22.37 10.59
CA SER A 133 -14.22 -23.54 9.93
C SER A 133 -13.08 -23.14 8.98
N ALA A 134 -13.24 -22.02 8.26
CA ALA A 134 -12.17 -21.49 7.43
C ALA A 134 -10.96 -21.06 8.27
N LEU A 135 -11.20 -20.42 9.43
CA LEU A 135 -10.10 -19.96 10.30
C LEU A 135 -9.43 -21.11 11.05
N ALA A 136 -10.16 -22.20 11.35
CA ALA A 136 -9.58 -23.43 11.88
C ALA A 136 -8.56 -24.04 10.89
N ALA A 137 -8.92 -24.12 9.61
CA ALA A 137 -7.97 -24.55 8.57
C ALA A 137 -6.76 -23.60 8.43
N VAL A 138 -6.96 -22.29 8.56
CA VAL A 138 -5.86 -21.30 8.56
C VAL A 138 -4.99 -21.46 9.80
N ALA A 139 -5.56 -21.71 10.98
CA ALA A 139 -4.83 -21.96 12.23
C ALA A 139 -3.95 -23.21 12.11
N ALA A 140 -4.50 -24.31 11.58
CA ALA A 140 -3.76 -25.53 11.30
C ALA A 140 -2.58 -25.28 10.34
N PHE A 141 -2.81 -24.55 9.24
CA PHE A 141 -1.77 -24.22 8.28
C PHE A 141 -0.68 -23.34 8.89
N LYS A 142 -1.05 -22.30 9.65
CA LYS A 142 -0.08 -21.43 10.36
C LYS A 142 0.78 -22.23 11.32
N LYS A 143 0.16 -23.10 12.12
CA LYS A 143 0.86 -23.95 13.09
C LYS A 143 1.80 -24.93 12.38
N TYR A 144 1.33 -25.60 11.34
CA TYR A 144 2.10 -26.59 10.58
C TYR A 144 3.34 -25.97 9.92
N MET A 145 3.18 -24.78 9.31
CA MET A 145 4.23 -24.06 8.60
C MET A 145 5.04 -23.07 9.49
N ASN A 146 4.72 -22.99 10.79
CA ASN A 146 5.33 -22.02 11.70
C ASN A 146 5.26 -20.56 11.19
N LEU A 147 4.08 -20.13 10.70
CA LEU A 147 3.88 -18.81 10.09
C LEU A 147 3.38 -17.79 11.11
N GLY A 148 3.92 -16.56 11.03
CA GLY A 148 3.54 -15.44 11.87
C GLY A 148 2.36 -14.61 11.30
N ASP A 149 2.65 -13.35 10.98
CA ASP A 149 1.69 -12.38 10.44
C ASP A 149 1.14 -12.80 9.08
N ILE A 150 -0.08 -12.32 8.74
CA ILE A 150 -0.72 -12.60 7.45
C ILE A 150 -0.88 -11.30 6.68
N VAL A 151 -0.32 -11.22 5.48
CA VAL A 151 -0.58 -10.09 4.56
C VAL A 151 -1.87 -10.36 3.79
N ILE A 152 -2.81 -9.44 3.86
CA ILE A 152 -4.12 -9.61 3.25
C ILE A 152 -4.15 -9.08 1.82
N SER A 153 -4.54 -9.93 0.87
CA SER A 153 -4.79 -9.50 -0.50
C SER A 153 -6.21 -8.96 -0.66
N GLY A 154 -6.33 -7.73 -1.15
CA GLY A 154 -7.61 -7.16 -1.60
C GLY A 154 -8.09 -7.78 -2.91
N SER A 155 -7.18 -8.31 -3.72
CA SER A 155 -7.45 -8.97 -5.00
C SER A 155 -7.74 -10.47 -4.81
N GLY A 156 -8.37 -11.08 -5.81
CA GLY A 156 -8.72 -12.49 -5.77
C GLY A 156 -8.93 -13.06 -7.18
N LEU A 157 -9.45 -14.27 -7.28
CA LEU A 157 -9.64 -15.00 -8.54
C LEU A 157 -10.34 -14.16 -9.62
N ARG A 158 -11.42 -13.48 -9.27
CA ARG A 158 -12.16 -12.61 -10.23
C ARG A 158 -11.29 -11.48 -10.76
N THR A 159 -10.51 -10.84 -9.90
CA THR A 159 -9.55 -9.79 -10.31
C THR A 159 -8.51 -10.35 -11.26
N GLY A 160 -7.99 -11.56 -10.98
CA GLY A 160 -7.03 -12.23 -11.85
C GLY A 160 -7.61 -12.59 -13.23
N ILE A 161 -8.86 -13.04 -13.30
CA ILE A 161 -9.54 -13.34 -14.54
C ILE A 161 -9.72 -12.05 -15.39
N ILE A 162 -10.24 -10.98 -14.75
CA ILE A 162 -10.42 -9.68 -15.44
C ILE A 162 -9.06 -9.15 -15.91
N PHE A 163 -8.04 -9.20 -15.05
CA PHE A 163 -6.68 -8.79 -15.41
C PHE A 163 -6.15 -9.58 -16.62
N ASN A 164 -6.35 -10.88 -16.63
CA ASN A 164 -5.88 -11.74 -17.72
C ASN A 164 -6.56 -11.45 -19.05
N TYR A 165 -7.82 -11.01 -19.00
CA TYR A 165 -8.60 -10.62 -20.16
C TYR A 165 -8.31 -9.18 -20.63
N ALA A 166 -8.22 -8.22 -19.70
CA ALA A 166 -8.11 -6.80 -20.01
C ALA A 166 -6.68 -6.36 -20.36
N VAL A 167 -5.67 -7.02 -19.78
CA VAL A 167 -4.26 -6.66 -20.05
C VAL A 167 -3.81 -7.25 -21.39
N PRO A 168 -3.21 -6.45 -22.28
CA PRO A 168 -2.76 -6.89 -23.60
C PRO A 168 -1.84 -8.12 -23.52
N THR A 169 -1.93 -9.00 -24.51
CA THR A 169 -1.08 -10.20 -24.60
C THR A 169 0.41 -9.87 -24.85
N THR A 170 0.67 -8.67 -25.35
CA THR A 170 2.04 -8.13 -25.53
C THR A 170 2.71 -7.71 -24.23
N MET A 171 1.97 -7.60 -23.14
CA MET A 171 2.52 -7.25 -21.83
C MET A 171 2.93 -8.51 -21.07
N ASP A 172 4.16 -8.50 -20.52
CA ASP A 172 4.64 -9.57 -19.66
C ASP A 172 3.73 -9.81 -18.46
N LYS A 173 3.36 -11.05 -18.24
CA LYS A 173 2.57 -11.47 -17.07
C LYS A 173 3.37 -12.48 -16.24
N PRO A 174 3.46 -12.27 -14.93
CA PRO A 174 2.99 -11.12 -14.14
C PRO A 174 3.78 -9.85 -14.42
N ILE A 175 3.12 -8.68 -14.20
CA ILE A 175 3.68 -7.36 -14.46
C ILE A 175 4.95 -7.14 -13.62
N SER A 176 6.02 -6.69 -14.28
CA SER A 176 7.33 -6.47 -13.64
C SER A 176 7.37 -5.25 -12.71
N ASP A 177 6.78 -4.14 -13.15
CA ASP A 177 6.61 -2.90 -12.36
C ASP A 177 5.14 -2.66 -12.05
N ILE A 178 4.64 -3.33 -11.00
CA ILE A 178 3.23 -3.21 -10.59
C ILE A 178 2.90 -1.81 -10.08
N LEU A 179 3.86 -1.09 -9.50
CA LEU A 179 3.66 0.27 -9.04
C LEU A 179 3.52 1.23 -10.22
N GLY A 180 4.42 1.16 -11.18
CA GLY A 180 4.35 1.98 -12.41
C GLY A 180 3.07 1.74 -13.18
N TYR A 181 2.66 0.47 -13.33
CA TYR A 181 1.39 0.11 -13.94
C TYR A 181 0.18 0.71 -13.20
N SER A 182 0.18 0.61 -11.87
CA SER A 182 -0.89 1.16 -11.03
C SER A 182 -0.97 2.69 -11.14
N LEU A 183 0.17 3.37 -11.14
CA LEU A 183 0.24 4.82 -11.27
C LEU A 183 -0.21 5.29 -12.66
N ALA A 184 0.19 4.62 -13.73
CA ALA A 184 -0.24 4.95 -15.09
C ALA A 184 -1.77 4.91 -15.23
N GLY A 185 -2.41 3.85 -14.69
CA GLY A 185 -3.87 3.76 -14.68
C GLY A 185 -4.56 4.85 -13.84
N LEU A 186 -3.95 5.27 -12.72
CA LEU A 186 -4.50 6.33 -11.87
C LEU A 186 -4.31 7.73 -12.49
N ILE A 187 -3.18 8.00 -13.13
CA ILE A 187 -2.91 9.24 -13.89
C ILE A 187 -4.00 9.41 -14.97
N GLU A 188 -4.30 8.36 -15.72
CA GLU A 188 -5.35 8.35 -16.73
C GLU A 188 -6.74 8.54 -16.09
N PHE A 189 -7.06 7.79 -15.03
CA PHE A 189 -8.34 7.84 -14.33
C PHE A 189 -8.65 9.24 -13.78
N TYR A 190 -7.68 9.91 -13.19
CA TYR A 190 -7.83 11.27 -12.66
C TYR A 190 -7.68 12.35 -13.74
N GLY A 191 -7.29 11.98 -14.96
CA GLY A 191 -7.12 12.91 -16.08
C GLY A 191 -5.98 13.91 -15.87
N CYS A 192 -4.91 13.47 -15.18
CA CYS A 192 -3.71 14.29 -15.01
C CYS A 192 -3.02 14.54 -16.35
N ASN A 193 -2.40 15.73 -16.52
CA ASN A 193 -1.58 15.99 -17.70
C ASN A 193 -0.34 15.08 -17.67
N LYS A 194 -0.28 14.13 -18.60
CA LYS A 194 0.77 13.11 -18.62
C LYS A 194 2.16 13.70 -18.77
N GLN A 195 2.35 14.66 -19.70
CA GLN A 195 3.65 15.28 -19.94
C GLN A 195 4.15 16.01 -18.69
N HIS A 196 3.30 16.85 -18.10
CA HIS A 196 3.61 17.56 -16.86
C HIS A 196 3.92 16.58 -15.70
N THR A 197 3.08 15.56 -15.52
CA THR A 197 3.30 14.55 -14.47
C THR A 197 4.63 13.82 -14.64
N GLU A 198 4.99 13.40 -15.86
CA GLU A 198 6.27 12.75 -16.14
C GLU A 198 7.44 13.69 -15.82
N GLN A 199 7.34 14.95 -16.22
CA GLN A 199 8.38 15.96 -15.94
C GLN A 199 8.56 16.21 -14.44
N VAL A 200 7.46 16.41 -13.70
CA VAL A 200 7.50 16.63 -12.24
C VAL A 200 8.05 15.40 -11.52
N VAL A 201 7.70 14.18 -11.95
CA VAL A 201 8.27 12.94 -11.41
C VAL A 201 9.78 12.89 -11.64
N ASP A 202 10.25 13.18 -12.84
CA ASP A 202 11.67 13.11 -13.18
C ASP A 202 12.49 14.17 -12.40
N LEU A 203 12.03 15.41 -12.33
CA LEU A 203 12.66 16.46 -11.53
C LEU A 203 12.67 16.13 -10.04
N SER A 204 11.56 15.58 -9.50
CA SER A 204 11.49 15.12 -8.11
C SER A 204 12.50 14.03 -7.81
N ILE A 205 12.69 13.08 -8.74
CA ILE A 205 13.67 11.98 -8.60
C ILE A 205 15.10 12.55 -8.64
N GLN A 206 15.38 13.53 -9.50
CA GLN A 206 16.67 14.19 -9.59
C GLN A 206 16.97 14.91 -8.28
N LEU A 207 16.05 15.73 -7.76
CA LEU A 207 16.18 16.42 -6.47
C LEU A 207 16.45 15.42 -5.34
N PHE A 208 15.69 14.35 -5.25
CA PHE A 208 15.89 13.33 -4.23
C PHE A 208 17.29 12.73 -4.29
N LYS A 209 17.77 12.37 -5.46
CA LYS A 209 19.11 11.78 -5.64
C LYS A 209 20.22 12.74 -5.27
N GLN A 210 20.13 14.00 -5.72
CA GLN A 210 21.21 14.99 -5.58
C GLN A 210 21.27 15.60 -4.18
N LEU A 211 20.12 15.74 -3.51
CA LEU A 211 20.06 16.23 -2.13
C LEU A 211 20.23 15.12 -1.07
N ARG A 212 20.68 13.92 -1.49
CA ARG A 212 20.81 12.76 -0.60
C ARG A 212 21.66 13.03 0.65
N VAL A 213 22.74 13.80 0.51
CA VAL A 213 23.62 14.16 1.64
C VAL A 213 22.89 15.01 2.69
N LEU A 214 21.88 15.79 2.27
CA LEU A 214 21.10 16.66 3.15
C LEU A 214 19.90 15.93 3.81
N HIS A 215 19.18 15.11 3.04
CA HIS A 215 18.01 14.43 3.62
C HIS A 215 18.33 13.11 4.29
N LYS A 216 19.35 12.37 3.84
CA LYS A 216 19.82 11.08 4.38
C LYS A 216 18.76 9.97 4.44
N PHE A 217 17.69 10.07 3.66
CA PHE A 217 16.60 9.10 3.67
C PHE A 217 17.01 7.78 3.00
N PRO A 218 16.46 6.64 3.46
CA PRO A 218 16.55 5.36 2.78
C PRO A 218 15.98 5.43 1.36
N ARG A 219 16.50 4.60 0.45
CA ARG A 219 16.06 4.54 -0.96
C ARG A 219 14.55 4.30 -1.12
N GLN A 220 13.93 3.64 -0.18
CA GLN A 220 12.47 3.39 -0.20
C GLN A 220 11.64 4.68 -0.20
N HIS A 221 12.14 5.81 0.36
CA HIS A 221 11.44 7.09 0.34
C HIS A 221 11.31 7.67 -1.08
N LEU A 222 12.21 7.29 -2.00
CA LEU A 222 12.09 7.66 -3.41
C LEU A 222 10.76 7.16 -4.03
N LYS A 223 10.33 5.97 -3.61
CA LYS A 223 9.04 5.40 -4.04
C LYS A 223 7.86 6.23 -3.54
N ILE A 224 7.93 6.74 -2.31
CA ILE A 224 6.91 7.61 -1.71
C ILE A 224 6.82 8.92 -2.50
N LEU A 225 7.96 9.56 -2.74
CA LEU A 225 8.02 10.80 -3.52
C LEU A 225 7.53 10.60 -4.97
N LYS A 226 7.92 9.49 -5.62
CA LYS A 226 7.43 9.15 -6.97
C LYS A 226 5.90 9.05 -7.00
N VAL A 227 5.28 8.40 -6.03
CA VAL A 227 3.81 8.28 -5.95
C VAL A 227 3.15 9.65 -5.74
N ALA A 228 3.67 10.45 -4.81
CA ALA A 228 3.17 11.79 -4.56
C ALA A 228 3.27 12.68 -5.81
N ALA A 229 4.43 12.67 -6.49
CA ALA A 229 4.66 13.41 -7.72
C ALA A 229 3.77 12.92 -8.89
N SER A 230 3.50 11.61 -8.97
CA SER A 230 2.62 11.07 -10.02
C SER A 230 1.16 11.49 -9.88
N LEU A 231 0.72 11.81 -8.67
CA LEU A 231 -0.69 12.11 -8.36
C LEU A 231 -0.90 13.47 -7.70
N HIS A 232 0.11 14.36 -7.76
CA HIS A 232 0.04 15.69 -7.13
C HIS A 232 -1.10 16.55 -7.69
N ASP A 233 -1.45 16.36 -8.94
CA ASP A 233 -2.52 17.08 -9.66
C ASP A 233 -3.87 16.35 -9.68
N ALA A 234 -3.97 15.13 -9.11
CA ALA A 234 -5.20 14.34 -9.15
C ALA A 234 -6.41 15.06 -8.55
N GLY A 235 -6.18 15.95 -7.61
CA GLY A 235 -7.21 16.75 -6.95
C GLY A 235 -7.85 17.82 -7.82
N ARG A 236 -7.20 18.26 -8.90
CA ARG A 236 -7.77 19.25 -9.85
C ARG A 236 -9.06 18.75 -10.52
N ARG A 237 -9.28 17.43 -10.52
CA ARG A 237 -10.52 16.85 -10.99
C ARG A 237 -11.72 17.12 -10.07
N VAL A 238 -11.44 17.44 -8.81
CA VAL A 238 -12.46 17.78 -7.79
C VAL A 238 -12.68 19.29 -7.74
N ASP A 239 -11.60 20.06 -7.53
CA ASP A 239 -11.62 21.52 -7.49
C ASP A 239 -10.25 22.05 -7.87
N PHE A 240 -10.21 23.19 -8.52
CA PHE A 240 -8.97 23.87 -8.87
C PHE A 240 -8.31 24.52 -7.64
N TYR A 241 -9.12 25.03 -6.71
CA TYR A 241 -8.60 25.61 -5.47
C TYR A 241 -8.37 24.55 -4.41
N ASN A 242 -7.21 24.62 -3.74
CA ASN A 242 -6.77 23.63 -2.74
C ASN A 242 -6.72 22.18 -3.30
N TYR A 243 -6.44 22.04 -4.59
CA TYR A 243 -6.38 20.72 -5.26
C TYR A 243 -5.37 19.78 -4.61
N GLU A 244 -4.34 20.30 -3.97
CA GLU A 244 -3.32 19.50 -3.28
C GLU A 244 -3.93 18.69 -2.13
N LYS A 245 -4.87 19.25 -1.37
CA LYS A 245 -5.61 18.51 -0.32
C LYS A 245 -6.46 17.40 -0.93
N HIS A 246 -7.09 17.68 -2.08
CA HIS A 246 -7.85 16.68 -2.82
C HIS A 246 -6.94 15.61 -3.43
N SER A 247 -5.72 15.98 -3.87
CA SER A 247 -4.69 15.03 -4.34
C SER A 247 -4.24 14.11 -3.22
N GLY A 248 -3.95 14.65 -2.04
CA GLY A 248 -3.64 13.85 -0.86
C GLY A 248 -4.78 12.89 -0.49
N TYR A 249 -6.03 13.33 -0.55
CA TYR A 249 -7.19 12.47 -0.35
C TYR A 249 -7.30 11.37 -1.43
N ALA A 250 -7.04 11.71 -2.69
CA ALA A 250 -7.03 10.75 -3.78
C ALA A 250 -5.96 9.66 -3.55
N VAL A 251 -4.73 10.04 -3.23
CA VAL A 251 -3.64 9.11 -2.90
C VAL A 251 -3.99 8.23 -1.71
N MET A 252 -4.55 8.80 -0.63
CA MET A 252 -4.93 8.07 0.58
C MET A 252 -5.97 6.98 0.34
N ASN A 253 -6.87 7.18 -0.61
CA ASN A 253 -8.00 6.30 -0.87
C ASN A 253 -7.86 5.49 -2.16
N ALA A 254 -6.86 5.77 -3.00
CA ALA A 254 -6.59 4.98 -4.20
C ALA A 254 -6.03 3.59 -3.85
N ASN A 255 -6.36 2.61 -4.69
CA ASN A 255 -5.75 1.28 -4.60
C ASN A 255 -4.41 1.29 -5.36
N ILE A 256 -3.36 1.80 -4.73
CA ILE A 256 -2.02 1.84 -5.32
C ILE A 256 -1.31 0.52 -5.01
N TYR A 257 -1.21 -0.35 -6.02
CA TYR A 257 -0.50 -1.61 -5.86
C TYR A 257 1.00 -1.38 -5.70
N GLY A 258 1.62 -2.18 -4.84
CA GLY A 258 3.05 -2.09 -4.58
C GLY A 258 3.43 -1.09 -3.47
N LEU A 259 2.47 -0.47 -2.76
CA LEU A 259 2.71 0.35 -1.56
C LEU A 259 2.29 -0.38 -0.29
N SER A 260 3.02 -0.14 0.79
CA SER A 260 2.54 -0.42 2.14
C SER A 260 1.53 0.63 2.59
N HIS A 261 0.74 0.33 3.62
CA HIS A 261 -0.17 1.32 4.21
C HIS A 261 0.57 2.56 4.75
N ARG A 262 1.76 2.35 5.36
CA ARG A 262 2.62 3.46 5.80
C ARG A 262 3.05 4.33 4.63
N ASP A 263 3.57 3.74 3.56
CA ASP A 263 4.02 4.49 2.38
C ASP A 263 2.88 5.26 1.72
N THR A 264 1.66 4.69 1.73
CA THR A 264 0.45 5.37 1.22
C THR A 264 0.13 6.63 2.05
N VAL A 265 0.20 6.55 3.39
CA VAL A 265 -0.01 7.70 4.26
C VAL A 265 1.04 8.78 3.98
N LEU A 266 2.32 8.41 3.94
CA LEU A 266 3.39 9.37 3.67
C LEU A 266 3.23 10.03 2.30
N ALA A 267 2.96 9.26 1.24
CA ALA A 267 2.75 9.80 -0.10
C ALA A 267 1.54 10.75 -0.17
N ALA A 268 0.46 10.44 0.55
CA ALA A 268 -0.71 11.30 0.62
C ALA A 268 -0.40 12.65 1.31
N PHE A 269 0.34 12.63 2.42
CA PHE A 269 0.77 13.86 3.09
C PHE A 269 1.78 14.66 2.26
N VAL A 270 2.67 14.00 1.51
CA VAL A 270 3.58 14.68 0.58
C VAL A 270 2.81 15.36 -0.55
N ALA A 271 1.83 14.67 -1.16
CA ALA A 271 1.00 15.22 -2.23
C ALA A 271 0.08 16.37 -1.76
N ALA A 272 -0.34 16.34 -0.48
CA ALA A 272 -1.16 17.39 0.12
C ALA A 272 -0.35 18.59 0.64
N ASN A 273 0.98 18.53 0.65
CA ASN A 273 1.82 19.55 1.28
C ASN A 273 1.96 20.78 0.42
N THR A 274 1.17 21.81 0.71
CA THR A 274 1.20 23.12 0.05
C THR A 274 2.20 24.08 0.68
N SER A 275 2.47 23.96 1.99
CA SER A 275 3.44 24.78 2.73
C SER A 275 3.96 24.04 3.97
N MET A 276 5.04 24.58 4.57
CA MET A 276 5.62 24.01 5.82
C MET A 276 4.67 24.02 7.00
N GLU A 277 3.67 24.90 6.99
CA GLU A 277 2.73 25.11 8.11
C GLU A 277 1.50 24.22 7.99
N ASP A 278 1.30 23.58 6.83
CA ASP A 278 0.04 22.90 6.48
C ASP A 278 -0.05 21.42 6.88
N ILE A 279 0.95 20.85 7.55
CA ILE A 279 0.77 19.51 8.11
C ILE A 279 -0.18 19.62 9.30
N ASN A 280 -1.43 19.25 9.08
CA ASN A 280 -2.42 19.18 10.13
C ASN A 280 -2.07 18.04 11.10
N LEU A 281 -1.48 18.43 12.24
CA LEU A 281 -1.04 17.47 13.28
C LEU A 281 -2.22 16.68 13.86
N ALA A 282 -3.43 17.24 13.88
CA ALA A 282 -4.62 16.51 14.32
C ALA A 282 -5.03 15.43 13.32
N GLU A 283 -4.81 15.67 12.03
CA GLU A 283 -5.01 14.65 10.99
C GLU A 283 -3.90 13.61 11.02
N TRP A 284 -2.64 14.04 11.15
CA TRP A 284 -1.49 13.14 11.31
C TRP A 284 -1.67 12.16 12.46
N ALA A 285 -2.15 12.63 13.60
CA ALA A 285 -2.36 11.81 14.79
C ALA A 285 -3.34 10.64 14.57
N LYS A 286 -4.23 10.71 13.57
CA LYS A 286 -5.10 9.58 13.21
C LYS A 286 -4.32 8.38 12.68
N TYR A 287 -3.12 8.60 12.14
CA TYR A 287 -2.29 7.57 11.48
C TYR A 287 -1.08 7.14 12.33
N ARG A 288 -1.00 7.56 13.61
CA ARG A 288 0.13 7.27 14.53
C ARG A 288 0.50 5.79 14.68
N GLU A 289 -0.40 4.88 14.33
CA GLU A 289 -0.08 3.44 14.28
C GLU A 289 0.78 3.05 13.08
N LEU A 290 0.82 3.88 12.05
CA LEU A 290 1.48 3.63 10.77
C LEU A 290 2.71 4.49 10.57
N VAL A 291 2.75 5.66 11.17
CA VAL A 291 3.77 6.68 10.98
C VAL A 291 4.34 7.15 12.32
N THR A 292 5.57 7.65 12.28
CA THR A 292 6.31 8.16 13.44
C THR A 292 6.51 9.68 13.32
N ASP A 293 6.95 10.32 14.40
CA ASP A 293 7.26 11.76 14.36
C ASP A 293 8.43 12.08 13.42
N ASP A 294 9.39 11.17 13.25
CA ASP A 294 10.48 11.31 12.28
C ASP A 294 9.97 11.36 10.82
N ASP A 295 8.82 10.75 10.55
CA ASP A 295 8.20 10.78 9.24
C ASP A 295 7.68 12.17 8.86
N ILE A 296 7.37 13.02 9.84
CA ILE A 296 6.96 14.42 9.60
C ILE A 296 8.08 15.19 8.90
N GLU A 297 9.33 14.99 9.34
CA GLU A 297 10.49 15.61 8.70
C GLU A 297 10.66 15.10 7.25
N ALA A 298 10.47 13.80 7.06
CA ALA A 298 10.53 13.20 5.72
C ALA A 298 9.44 13.77 4.79
N VAL A 299 8.20 13.89 5.26
CA VAL A 299 7.09 14.49 4.50
C VAL A 299 7.41 15.94 4.15
N LYS A 300 7.91 16.75 5.09
CA LYS A 300 8.27 18.16 4.85
C LYS A 300 9.35 18.28 3.79
N LYS A 301 10.44 17.52 3.89
CA LYS A 301 11.54 17.57 2.91
C LYS A 301 11.08 17.10 1.53
N MET A 302 10.35 15.98 1.44
CA MET A 302 9.82 15.49 0.16
C MET A 302 8.76 16.43 -0.42
N GLY A 303 7.92 17.05 0.42
CA GLY A 303 6.96 18.06 -0.03
C GLY A 303 7.60 19.27 -0.66
N VAL A 304 8.70 19.79 -0.06
CA VAL A 304 9.48 20.90 -0.65
C VAL A 304 10.12 20.47 -1.97
N MET A 305 10.67 19.25 -2.06
CA MET A 305 11.22 18.74 -3.34
C MET A 305 10.13 18.66 -4.41
N LEU A 306 8.94 18.16 -4.07
CA LEU A 306 7.82 18.07 -5.01
C LEU A 306 7.37 19.45 -5.49
N ARG A 307 7.23 20.40 -4.59
CA ARG A 307 6.81 21.77 -4.94
C ARG A 307 7.83 22.49 -5.84
N ILE A 308 9.13 22.29 -5.58
CA ILE A 308 10.17 22.81 -6.49
C ILE A 308 10.04 22.16 -7.86
N ALA A 309 9.88 20.83 -7.93
CA ALA A 309 9.74 20.12 -9.19
C ALA A 309 8.49 20.55 -9.98
N ASP A 310 7.34 20.72 -9.31
CA ASP A 310 6.11 21.27 -9.91
C ASP A 310 6.31 22.70 -10.43
N SER A 311 6.96 23.54 -9.64
CA SER A 311 7.28 24.93 -10.04
C SER A 311 8.22 25.03 -11.24
N LEU A 312 9.17 24.09 -11.38
CA LEU A 312 10.09 24.01 -12.51
C LEU A 312 9.43 23.54 -13.82
N ASP A 313 8.16 23.15 -13.79
CA ASP A 313 7.36 22.91 -15.00
C ASP A 313 5.99 23.63 -14.93
N ARG A 314 6.00 24.85 -14.40
CA ARG A 314 4.81 25.66 -14.14
C ARG A 314 3.98 25.93 -15.40
N SER A 315 4.62 26.14 -16.52
CA SER A 315 3.98 26.34 -17.83
C SER A 315 3.51 25.04 -18.48
N MET A 316 3.86 23.87 -17.93
CA MET A 316 3.60 22.53 -18.48
C MET A 316 4.21 22.33 -19.89
N THR A 317 5.32 23.01 -20.17
CA THR A 317 6.01 22.95 -21.47
C THR A 317 7.33 22.18 -21.43
N SER A 318 7.72 21.69 -20.26
CA SER A 318 9.02 21.06 -20.02
C SER A 318 10.19 21.99 -20.39
N ALA A 319 10.06 23.28 -20.06
CA ALA A 319 11.10 24.30 -20.31
C ALA A 319 12.40 24.01 -19.55
N VAL A 320 12.29 23.40 -18.36
CA VAL A 320 13.43 22.89 -17.59
C VAL A 320 13.52 21.38 -17.80
N LYS A 321 14.51 20.90 -18.56
CA LYS A 321 14.70 19.46 -18.84
C LYS A 321 15.30 18.68 -17.69
N GLY A 322 16.19 19.32 -16.94
CA GLY A 322 16.93 18.69 -15.87
C GLY A 322 17.58 19.71 -14.93
N ILE A 323 18.09 19.18 -13.84
CA ILE A 323 18.74 20.00 -12.80
C ILE A 323 20.01 19.32 -12.31
N ASN A 324 20.97 20.14 -11.88
CA ASN A 324 22.18 19.68 -11.19
C ASN A 324 22.42 20.55 -9.94
N CYS A 325 22.57 19.94 -8.76
CA CYS A 325 22.69 20.63 -7.49
C CYS A 325 24.10 20.50 -6.92
N ASP A 326 24.77 21.65 -6.72
CA ASP A 326 26.02 21.74 -5.98
C ASP A 326 25.75 22.24 -4.57
N ILE A 327 26.27 21.54 -3.56
CA ILE A 327 26.11 21.93 -2.15
C ILE A 327 27.39 22.63 -1.71
N LEU A 328 27.31 23.95 -1.56
CA LEU A 328 28.46 24.80 -1.24
C LEU A 328 28.19 25.64 0.01
N GLY A 329 28.96 25.42 1.07
CA GLY A 329 28.80 26.16 2.33
C GLY A 329 27.34 26.14 2.82
N ASP A 330 26.71 27.31 2.90
CA ASP A 330 25.34 27.48 3.38
C ASP A 330 24.28 27.51 2.24
N SER A 331 24.70 27.26 1.01
CA SER A 331 23.82 27.28 -0.18
C SER A 331 23.78 25.92 -0.89
N VAL A 332 22.67 25.69 -1.58
CA VAL A 332 22.50 24.72 -2.65
C VAL A 332 22.32 25.50 -3.93
N ILE A 333 23.26 25.36 -4.85
CA ILE A 333 23.21 25.99 -6.18
C ILE A 333 22.62 24.96 -7.14
N MET A 334 21.40 25.22 -7.59
CA MET A 334 20.68 24.41 -8.58
C MET A 334 20.90 25.00 -9.97
N LYS A 335 21.66 24.30 -10.80
CA LYS A 335 21.84 24.60 -12.20
C LYS A 335 20.75 23.91 -13.02
N THR A 336 20.08 24.68 -13.88
CA THR A 336 19.00 24.18 -14.72
C THR A 336 19.46 23.92 -16.15
N GLU A 337 19.00 22.80 -16.73
CA GLU A 337 19.15 22.50 -18.15
C GLU A 337 17.88 22.97 -18.88
N LEU A 338 18.01 24.03 -19.67
CA LEU A 338 16.88 24.72 -20.27
C LEU A 338 16.59 24.25 -21.71
N ASN A 339 15.30 24.25 -22.05
CA ASN A 339 14.79 24.06 -23.40
C ASN A 339 13.86 25.22 -23.77
N GLY A 340 14.45 26.43 -23.87
CA GLY A 340 13.75 27.68 -24.11
C GLY A 340 13.76 28.61 -22.91
N ASP A 341 12.84 29.57 -22.89
CA ASP A 341 12.68 30.51 -21.78
C ASP A 341 12.02 29.80 -20.58
N ALA A 342 12.65 29.88 -19.42
CA ALA A 342 12.18 29.28 -18.17
C ALA A 342 12.12 30.30 -17.01
N ALA A 343 12.02 31.58 -17.34
CA ALA A 343 11.99 32.65 -16.32
C ALA A 343 10.81 32.48 -15.34
N LEU A 344 9.66 32.02 -15.82
CA LEU A 344 8.48 31.75 -15.01
C LEU A 344 8.76 30.59 -14.01
N GLU A 345 9.34 29.50 -14.49
CA GLU A 345 9.67 28.30 -13.72
C GLU A 345 10.67 28.60 -12.61
N ILE A 346 11.78 29.28 -12.98
CA ILE A 346 12.84 29.65 -12.03
C ILE A 346 12.30 30.59 -10.96
N ASN A 347 11.55 31.63 -11.34
CA ASN A 347 10.95 32.55 -10.38
C ASN A 347 9.95 31.86 -9.46
N SER A 348 9.13 30.95 -9.98
CA SER A 348 8.19 30.16 -9.18
C SER A 348 8.91 29.25 -8.19
N ALA A 349 9.97 28.58 -8.59
CA ALA A 349 10.75 27.70 -7.73
C ALA A 349 11.51 28.49 -6.64
N LEU A 350 12.03 29.68 -6.95
CA LEU A 350 12.69 30.56 -5.97
C LEU A 350 11.75 31.02 -4.85
N GLN A 351 10.44 31.13 -5.09
CA GLN A 351 9.47 31.44 -4.05
C GLN A 351 9.42 30.39 -2.93
N ILE A 352 9.86 29.16 -3.21
CA ILE A 352 9.92 28.05 -2.23
C ILE A 352 11.23 28.10 -1.41
N GLY A 353 12.14 29.03 -1.72
CA GLY A 353 13.46 29.14 -1.09
C GLY A 353 13.42 29.26 0.44
N GLN A 354 12.43 29.96 1.01
CA GLN A 354 12.28 30.04 2.46
C GLN A 354 11.91 28.69 3.09
N ASP A 355 11.01 27.92 2.48
CA ASP A 355 10.63 26.61 2.96
C ASP A 355 11.79 25.62 2.79
N PHE A 356 12.52 25.72 1.67
CA PHE A 356 13.76 24.96 1.47
C PHE A 356 14.75 25.20 2.60
N ARG A 357 15.00 26.48 2.95
CA ARG A 357 15.89 26.84 4.05
C ARG A 357 15.41 26.30 5.41
N LYS A 358 14.11 26.33 5.66
CA LYS A 358 13.54 25.79 6.91
C LYS A 358 13.81 24.29 7.06
N VAL A 359 13.70 23.48 5.97
CA VAL A 359 13.83 22.00 6.04
C VAL A 359 15.25 21.51 5.83
N PHE A 360 16.01 22.13 4.92
CA PHE A 360 17.37 21.67 4.58
C PHE A 360 18.47 22.44 5.29
N LYS A 361 18.14 23.55 5.99
CA LYS A 361 19.10 24.46 6.65
C LYS A 361 20.14 25.02 5.69
N LYS A 362 19.75 25.21 4.42
CA LYS A 362 20.54 25.76 3.32
C LYS A 362 19.72 26.76 2.52
N ASN A 363 20.37 27.76 1.96
CA ASN A 363 19.73 28.66 0.98
C ASN A 363 19.60 27.93 -0.37
N LEU A 364 18.56 28.25 -1.13
CA LEU A 364 18.38 27.76 -2.49
C LEU A 364 18.71 28.89 -3.47
N GLU A 365 19.63 28.64 -4.38
CA GLU A 365 19.97 29.49 -5.51
C GLU A 365 19.73 28.71 -6.80
N ILE A 366 19.08 29.30 -7.81
CA ILE A 366 18.76 28.65 -9.08
C ILE A 366 19.40 29.46 -10.20
N LEU A 367 20.19 28.78 -11.05
CA LEU A 367 20.95 29.34 -12.16
C LEU A 367 20.54 28.68 -13.48
#